data_5f418bd7d98d54910a80e17bcb9f9181
#
_entry.id   5f418bd7d98d54910a80e17bcb9f9181
#
_cell.length_a   1.000
_cell.length_b   1.000
_cell.length_c   1.000
_cell.angle_alpha   90.00
_cell.angle_beta   90.00
_cell.angle_gamma   90.00
#
_symmetry.space_group_name_H-M   'P 1'
#
loop_
_entity.id
_entity.type
_entity.pdbx_description
1 polymer ?
#
loop_
_entity_poly.entity_id
_entity_poly.type
_entity_poly.pdbx_seq_one_letter_code
_entity_poly.pdbx_strand_id
1 'polypeptide(L)'
;VTVTRTWGSSPRPPGSLMAINGRGETVGSVSGGCIEDDLIRRVQGEGLDAVCAQGRPATLRYGISADQAHRFGLPCGGTVELVLEPVAAHSLLPELLQANLERRSTQRRLDLRSGAVTLHEGRRDGLPELSDHALVTHFGPRHRLIVIGAGDLSRFLSQMALGLNFEVIVC
;
A
#
# COMPACT_ATOMS: atom_id res chain seq x y z
N VAL A 1 -1.69 -5.05 -4.49
CA VAL A 1 -2.20 -5.52 -3.19
C VAL A 1 -1.93 -4.44 -2.16
N THR A 2 -2.95 -4.05 -1.41
CA THR A 2 -2.87 -3.01 -0.38
C THR A 2 -3.35 -3.57 0.96
N VAL A 3 -2.58 -3.38 2.03
CA VAL A 3 -3.05 -3.62 3.41
C VAL A 3 -4.02 -2.52 3.79
N THR A 4 -5.27 -2.88 4.08
CA THR A 4 -6.31 -1.90 4.44
C THR A 4 -6.55 -1.81 5.93
N ARG A 5 -6.58 -2.95 6.60
CA ARG A 5 -6.78 -3.05 8.06
C ARG A 5 -5.97 -4.18 8.65
N THR A 6 -5.61 -4.00 9.91
CA THR A 6 -4.93 -5.02 10.71
C THR A 6 -5.53 -5.07 12.11
N TRP A 7 -5.64 -6.27 12.69
CA TRP A 7 -6.08 -6.49 14.06
C TRP A 7 -5.07 -7.41 14.76
N GLY A 8 -4.75 -7.08 15.99
CA GLY A 8 -3.67 -7.76 16.71
C GLY A 8 -2.29 -7.43 16.15
N SER A 9 -1.33 -8.32 16.31
CA SER A 9 0.02 -8.14 15.79
C SER A 9 0.04 -8.36 14.27
N SER A 10 0.48 -7.37 13.53
CA SER A 10 0.72 -7.46 12.10
C SER A 10 2.11 -6.93 11.77
N PRO A 11 2.91 -7.65 10.97
CA PRO A 11 4.27 -7.22 10.62
C PRO A 11 4.28 -6.02 9.66
N ARG A 12 3.16 -5.75 8.97
CA ARG A 12 3.02 -4.60 8.06
C ARG A 12 1.81 -3.76 8.43
N PRO A 13 1.98 -2.42 8.51
CA PRO A 13 0.87 -1.52 8.85
C PRO A 13 -0.10 -1.32 7.68
N PRO A 14 -1.33 -0.83 7.95
CA PRO A 14 -2.23 -0.35 6.91
C PRO A 14 -1.54 0.67 5.99
N GLY A 15 -1.79 0.56 4.68
CA GLY A 15 -1.13 1.34 3.63
C GLY A 15 0.12 0.68 3.04
N SER A 16 0.58 -0.45 3.58
CA SER A 16 1.64 -1.24 2.96
C SER A 16 1.19 -1.80 1.62
N LEU A 17 2.10 -1.86 0.66
CA LEU A 17 1.82 -2.23 -0.73
C LEU A 17 2.69 -3.41 -1.16
N MET A 18 2.14 -4.23 -2.04
CA MET A 18 2.87 -5.23 -2.80
C MET A 18 2.33 -5.27 -4.24
N ALA A 19 3.22 -5.30 -5.20
CA ALA A 19 2.88 -5.65 -6.58
C ALA A 19 3.26 -7.11 -6.84
N ILE A 20 2.43 -7.81 -7.62
CA ILE A 20 2.67 -9.19 -8.07
C ILE A 20 2.32 -9.29 -9.54
N ASN A 21 3.16 -9.95 -10.34
CA ASN A 21 2.88 -10.22 -11.75
C ASN A 21 2.41 -11.68 -11.96
N GLY A 22 1.99 -11.99 -13.20
CA GLY A 22 1.49 -13.33 -13.55
C GLY A 22 2.50 -14.47 -13.41
N ARG A 23 3.79 -14.17 -13.26
CA ARG A 23 4.85 -15.16 -12.96
C ARG A 23 5.07 -15.39 -11.47
N GLY A 24 4.37 -14.63 -10.62
CA GLY A 24 4.56 -14.67 -9.16
C GLY A 24 5.75 -13.84 -8.66
N GLU A 25 6.35 -12.99 -9.51
CA GLU A 25 7.38 -12.05 -9.08
C GLU A 25 6.74 -10.92 -8.28
N THR A 26 7.33 -10.55 -7.15
CA THR A 26 6.78 -9.56 -6.22
C THR A 26 7.73 -8.42 -5.92
N VAL A 27 7.16 -7.23 -5.69
CA VAL A 27 7.87 -6.05 -5.16
C VAL A 27 7.02 -5.45 -4.03
N GLY A 28 7.65 -5.13 -2.91
CA GLY A 28 6.97 -4.70 -1.69
C GLY A 28 6.56 -5.88 -0.79
N SER A 29 5.75 -5.62 0.24
CA SER A 29 5.33 -6.65 1.19
C SER A 29 4.08 -6.24 1.95
N VAL A 30 3.23 -7.22 2.29
CA VAL A 30 1.97 -7.05 3.05
C VAL A 30 1.94 -7.83 4.37
N SER A 31 2.85 -8.81 4.56
CA SER A 31 2.89 -9.61 5.79
C SER A 31 4.29 -9.95 6.28
N GLY A 32 5.28 -9.94 5.38
CA GLY A 32 6.66 -10.37 5.67
C GLY A 32 6.95 -11.84 5.33
N GLY A 33 6.11 -12.49 4.51
CA GLY A 33 6.39 -13.82 3.94
C GLY A 33 5.16 -14.67 3.67
N CYS A 34 4.40 -15.05 4.68
CA CYS A 34 3.41 -16.13 4.56
C CYS A 34 2.19 -15.81 3.68
N ILE A 35 1.68 -14.59 3.74
CA ILE A 35 0.56 -14.15 2.89
C ILE A 35 1.05 -13.97 1.45
N GLU A 36 2.27 -13.48 1.27
CA GLU A 36 2.94 -13.37 -0.03
C GLU A 36 3.01 -14.73 -0.72
N ASP A 37 3.46 -15.77 -0.02
CA ASP A 37 3.56 -17.13 -0.56
C ASP A 37 2.19 -17.70 -0.96
N ASP A 38 1.14 -17.40 -0.21
CA ASP A 38 -0.23 -17.81 -0.58
C ASP A 38 -0.71 -17.07 -1.84
N LEU A 39 -0.50 -15.77 -1.92
CA LEU A 39 -0.85 -14.97 -3.09
C LEU A 39 -0.08 -15.41 -4.34
N ILE A 40 1.22 -15.70 -4.22
CA ILE A 40 2.05 -16.22 -5.31
C ILE A 40 1.48 -17.57 -5.80
N ARG A 41 1.20 -18.50 -4.88
CA ARG A 41 0.62 -19.81 -5.26
C ARG A 41 -0.73 -19.68 -5.96
N ARG A 42 -1.60 -18.77 -5.50
CA ARG A 42 -2.88 -18.50 -6.15
C ARG A 42 -2.70 -17.95 -7.56
N VAL A 43 -1.83 -16.93 -7.70
CA VAL A 43 -1.56 -16.34 -9.02
C VAL A 43 -0.98 -17.37 -10.00
N GLN A 44 -0.05 -18.21 -9.54
CA GLN A 44 0.55 -19.26 -10.37
C GLN A 44 -0.41 -20.40 -10.71
N GLY A 45 -1.34 -20.73 -9.80
CA GLY A 45 -2.29 -21.82 -9.98
C GLY A 45 -3.58 -21.43 -10.70
N GLU A 46 -4.13 -20.27 -10.37
CA GLU A 46 -5.45 -19.82 -10.80
C GLU A 46 -5.38 -18.66 -11.81
N GLY A 47 -4.24 -17.98 -11.91
CA GLY A 47 -4.04 -16.78 -12.71
C GLY A 47 -4.49 -15.49 -12.01
N LEU A 48 -4.01 -14.36 -12.52
CA LEU A 48 -4.31 -13.03 -11.95
C LEU A 48 -5.81 -12.71 -11.99
N ASP A 49 -6.51 -13.08 -13.05
CA ASP A 49 -7.94 -12.77 -13.20
C ASP A 49 -8.81 -13.49 -12.18
N ALA A 50 -8.46 -14.72 -11.79
CA ALA A 50 -9.18 -15.46 -10.78
C ALA A 50 -8.94 -14.88 -9.38
N VAL A 51 -7.71 -14.47 -9.09
CA VAL A 51 -7.34 -13.86 -7.81
C VAL A 51 -7.98 -12.48 -7.64
N CYS A 52 -8.16 -11.75 -8.74
CA CYS A 52 -8.79 -10.42 -8.80
C CYS A 52 -10.28 -10.46 -9.23
N ALA A 53 -11.05 -11.45 -8.79
CA ALA A 53 -12.49 -11.52 -9.04
C ALA A 53 -12.89 -11.22 -10.51
N GLN A 54 -12.24 -11.89 -11.47
CA GLN A 54 -12.45 -11.71 -12.92
C GLN A 54 -12.09 -10.30 -13.42
N GLY A 55 -10.91 -9.82 -13.02
CA GLY A 55 -10.40 -8.53 -13.46
C GLY A 55 -10.96 -7.31 -12.71
N ARG A 56 -11.62 -7.55 -11.56
CA ARG A 56 -12.09 -6.48 -10.66
C ARG A 56 -11.36 -6.50 -9.32
N PRO A 57 -11.34 -5.38 -8.58
CA PRO A 57 -10.80 -5.37 -7.22
C PRO A 57 -11.50 -6.40 -6.32
N ALA A 58 -10.72 -7.08 -5.50
CA ALA A 58 -11.19 -8.09 -4.55
C ALA A 58 -10.66 -7.81 -3.14
N THR A 59 -11.46 -8.11 -2.13
CA THR A 59 -11.04 -8.02 -0.73
C THR A 59 -10.74 -9.42 -0.20
N LEU A 60 -9.60 -9.59 0.44
CA LEU A 60 -9.19 -10.83 1.10
C LEU A 60 -8.89 -10.58 2.58
N ARG A 61 -9.22 -11.56 3.42
CA ARG A 61 -8.89 -11.55 4.84
C ARG A 61 -8.12 -12.81 5.22
N TYR A 62 -7.04 -12.62 5.99
CA TYR A 62 -6.21 -13.68 6.52
C TYR A 62 -6.21 -13.64 8.05
N GLY A 63 -6.13 -14.81 8.69
CA GLY A 63 -6.03 -14.92 10.15
C GLY A 63 -7.35 -14.80 10.90
N ILE A 64 -8.50 -15.08 10.26
CA ILE A 64 -9.83 -14.98 10.88
C ILE A 64 -10.03 -16.03 12.00
N SER A 65 -9.35 -17.18 11.91
CA SER A 65 -9.36 -18.23 12.93
C SER A 65 -7.94 -18.59 13.37
N ALA A 66 -7.82 -19.18 14.58
CA ALA A 66 -6.53 -19.66 15.09
C ALA A 66 -5.89 -20.70 14.14
N ASP A 67 -6.69 -21.59 13.54
CA ASP A 67 -6.22 -22.58 12.57
C ASP A 67 -5.71 -21.93 11.28
N GLN A 68 -6.37 -20.91 10.80
CA GLN A 68 -5.89 -20.13 9.66
C GLN A 68 -4.63 -19.35 10.01
N ALA A 69 -4.58 -18.69 11.17
CA ALA A 69 -3.40 -17.99 11.63
C ALA A 69 -2.18 -18.93 11.69
N HIS A 70 -2.37 -20.14 12.21
CA HIS A 70 -1.33 -21.15 12.27
C HIS A 70 -0.92 -21.66 10.87
N ARG A 71 -1.90 -21.91 9.98
CA ARG A 71 -1.66 -22.37 8.61
C ARG A 71 -0.91 -21.36 7.75
N PHE A 72 -1.16 -20.07 7.97
CA PHE A 72 -0.51 -18.97 7.24
C PHE A 72 0.70 -18.40 7.98
N GLY A 73 1.18 -19.07 9.02
CA GLY A 73 2.37 -18.65 9.76
C GLY A 73 2.21 -17.26 10.39
N LEU A 74 0.99 -16.89 10.81
CA LEU A 74 0.72 -15.71 11.61
C LEU A 74 0.78 -16.08 13.10
N PRO A 75 1.97 -16.26 13.68
CA PRO A 75 2.14 -16.80 15.04
C PRO A 75 1.52 -15.91 16.12
N CYS A 76 1.20 -14.67 15.77
CA CYS A 76 0.66 -13.67 16.68
C CYS A 76 -0.87 -13.60 16.68
N GLY A 77 -1.58 -14.49 15.94
CA GLY A 77 -3.04 -14.51 15.89
C GLY A 77 -3.68 -13.22 15.32
N GLY A 78 -2.90 -12.42 14.59
CA GLY A 78 -3.40 -11.19 13.98
C GLY A 78 -4.25 -11.48 12.74
N THR A 79 -5.15 -10.56 12.42
CA THR A 79 -5.94 -10.56 11.19
C THR A 79 -5.47 -9.43 10.27
N VAL A 80 -5.33 -9.73 8.97
CA VAL A 80 -4.97 -8.76 7.93
C VAL A 80 -6.06 -8.74 6.87
N GLU A 81 -6.51 -7.54 6.52
CA GLU A 81 -7.44 -7.31 5.41
C GLU A 81 -6.69 -6.63 4.27
N LEU A 82 -6.83 -7.20 3.08
CA LEU A 82 -6.17 -6.77 1.86
C LEU A 82 -7.19 -6.41 0.80
N VAL A 83 -6.87 -5.42 -0.02
CA VAL A 83 -7.52 -5.20 -1.32
C VAL A 83 -6.53 -5.54 -2.42
N LEU A 84 -6.96 -6.43 -3.32
CA LEU A 84 -6.27 -6.78 -4.55
C LEU A 84 -6.88 -5.98 -5.69
N GLU A 85 -6.05 -5.40 -6.54
CA GLU A 85 -6.46 -4.55 -7.64
C GLU A 85 -5.71 -4.99 -8.91
N PRO A 86 -6.41 -5.29 -10.01
CA PRO A 86 -5.78 -5.47 -11.31
C PRO A 86 -5.17 -4.15 -11.78
N VAL A 87 -3.89 -4.17 -12.13
CA VAL A 87 -3.21 -2.96 -12.62
C VAL A 87 -3.43 -2.83 -14.12
N ALA A 88 -3.97 -1.68 -14.54
CA ALA A 88 -4.22 -1.32 -15.92
C ALA A 88 -3.94 0.18 -16.15
N ALA A 89 -4.10 0.66 -17.37
CA ALA A 89 -3.85 2.08 -17.69
C ALA A 89 -4.71 3.04 -16.83
N HIS A 90 -5.94 2.64 -16.50
CA HIS A 90 -6.84 3.43 -15.65
C HIS A 90 -6.48 3.41 -14.15
N SER A 91 -5.46 2.65 -13.74
CA SER A 91 -4.98 2.64 -12.34
C SER A 91 -4.23 3.92 -11.95
N LEU A 92 -3.90 4.79 -12.92
CA LEU A 92 -3.24 6.09 -12.73
C LEU A 92 -1.95 6.01 -11.90
N LEU A 93 -1.19 4.91 -12.03
CA LEU A 93 0.06 4.72 -11.30
C LEU A 93 1.19 5.65 -11.78
N PRO A 94 1.34 5.94 -13.09
CA PRO A 94 2.33 6.92 -13.55
C PRO A 94 2.09 8.32 -12.97
N GLU A 95 0.83 8.78 -12.96
CA GLU A 95 0.43 10.08 -12.42
C GLU A 95 0.64 10.12 -10.89
N LEU A 96 0.34 9.03 -10.20
CA LEU A 96 0.59 8.90 -8.77
C LEU A 96 2.09 8.92 -8.45
N LEU A 97 2.90 8.23 -9.26
CA LEU A 97 4.35 8.23 -9.12
C LEU A 97 4.91 9.64 -9.34
N GLN A 98 4.45 10.34 -10.37
CA GLN A 98 4.87 11.71 -10.65
C GLN A 98 4.53 12.65 -9.47
N ALA A 99 3.31 12.57 -8.95
CA ALA A 99 2.90 13.33 -7.78
C ALA A 99 3.78 13.05 -6.55
N ASN A 100 4.15 11.78 -6.35
CA ASN A 100 5.03 11.39 -5.24
C ASN A 100 6.47 11.89 -5.42
N LEU A 101 7.00 11.87 -6.64
CA LEU A 101 8.32 12.45 -6.96
C LEU A 101 8.35 13.98 -6.73
N GLU A 102 7.25 14.66 -7.02
CA GLU A 102 7.05 16.08 -6.76
C GLU A 102 6.72 16.40 -5.30
N ARG A 103 6.72 15.39 -4.42
CA ARG A 103 6.40 15.53 -2.99
C ARG A 103 4.99 16.08 -2.72
N ARG A 104 4.06 15.87 -3.65
CA ARG A 104 2.66 16.25 -3.47
C ARG A 104 1.91 15.19 -2.68
N SER A 105 1.15 15.62 -1.67
CA SER A 105 0.22 14.73 -0.97
C SER A 105 -0.96 14.42 -1.87
N THR A 106 -1.16 13.15 -2.17
CA THR A 106 -2.17 12.68 -3.13
C THR A 106 -3.07 11.66 -2.48
N GLN A 107 -4.38 11.86 -2.60
CA GLN A 107 -5.40 10.87 -2.27
C GLN A 107 -5.74 10.09 -3.53
N ARG A 108 -5.64 8.77 -3.46
CA ARG A 108 -6.05 7.84 -4.53
C ARG A 108 -7.31 7.11 -4.09
N ARG A 109 -8.38 7.24 -4.85
CA ARG A 109 -9.64 6.54 -4.64
C ARG A 109 -9.82 5.48 -5.72
N LEU A 110 -9.94 4.23 -5.30
CA LEU A 110 -10.26 3.07 -6.13
C LEU A 110 -11.71 2.69 -5.91
N ASP A 111 -12.52 2.68 -6.96
CA ASP A 111 -13.87 2.12 -6.93
C ASP A 111 -13.80 0.59 -6.98
N LEU A 112 -14.34 -0.09 -5.98
CA LEU A 112 -14.23 -1.56 -5.85
C LEU A 112 -15.13 -2.33 -6.82
N ARG A 113 -16.09 -1.68 -7.44
CA ARG A 113 -17.00 -2.29 -8.41
C ARG A 113 -16.44 -2.27 -9.82
N SER A 114 -15.96 -1.09 -10.23
CA SER A 114 -15.50 -0.83 -11.60
C SER A 114 -13.99 -0.95 -11.76
N GLY A 115 -13.22 -0.83 -10.68
CA GLY A 115 -11.77 -0.68 -10.73
C GLY A 115 -11.33 0.73 -11.15
N ALA A 116 -12.26 1.67 -11.36
CA ALA A 116 -11.93 3.04 -11.74
C ALA A 116 -11.16 3.75 -10.62
N VAL A 117 -10.17 4.54 -11.01
CA VAL A 117 -9.33 5.28 -10.09
C VAL A 117 -9.47 6.77 -10.34
N THR A 118 -9.48 7.54 -9.26
CA THR A 118 -9.35 9.00 -9.29
C THR A 118 -8.26 9.46 -8.33
N LEU A 119 -7.56 10.54 -8.69
CA LEU A 119 -6.55 11.19 -7.88
C LEU A 119 -7.05 12.58 -7.47
N HIS A 120 -6.85 12.92 -6.22
CA HIS A 120 -7.21 14.20 -5.63
C HIS A 120 -6.06 14.72 -4.76
N GLU A 121 -6.11 15.97 -4.36
CA GLU A 121 -5.23 16.47 -3.31
C GLU A 121 -5.46 15.67 -2.02
N GLY A 122 -4.39 15.19 -1.41
CA GLY A 122 -4.42 14.27 -0.28
C GLY A 122 -4.10 14.94 1.04
N ARG A 123 -4.36 14.20 2.13
CA ARG A 123 -3.93 14.53 3.49
C ARG A 123 -2.60 13.86 3.77
N ARG A 124 -1.76 14.47 4.61
CA ARG A 124 -0.43 13.91 4.95
C ARG A 124 -0.50 12.71 5.89
N ASP A 125 -1.50 12.67 6.75
CA ASP A 125 -1.69 11.71 7.85
C ASP A 125 -2.80 10.70 7.61
N GLY A 126 -3.29 10.60 6.37
CA GLY A 126 -4.39 9.70 6.02
C GLY A 126 -4.00 8.22 6.13
N LEU A 127 -4.75 7.45 6.92
CA LEU A 127 -4.73 6.00 6.85
C LEU A 127 -5.64 5.52 5.71
N PRO A 128 -5.43 4.29 5.19
CA PRO A 128 -6.36 3.71 4.23
C PRO A 128 -7.78 3.63 4.80
N GLU A 129 -8.75 4.06 4.01
CA GLU A 129 -10.16 3.99 4.34
C GLU A 129 -10.85 3.02 3.37
N LEU A 130 -11.35 1.91 3.90
CA LEU A 130 -12.09 0.91 3.13
C LEU A 130 -13.57 0.98 3.47
N SER A 131 -14.39 1.18 2.44
CA SER A 131 -15.85 1.08 2.49
C SER A 131 -16.33 -0.04 1.56
N ASP A 132 -17.65 -0.30 1.52
CA ASP A 132 -18.26 -1.29 0.62
C ASP A 132 -18.09 -0.94 -0.87
N HIS A 133 -17.76 0.32 -1.18
CA HIS A 133 -17.72 0.82 -2.56
C HIS A 133 -16.34 1.29 -3.00
N ALA A 134 -15.46 1.64 -2.07
CA ALA A 134 -14.18 2.25 -2.43
C ALA A 134 -13.09 1.99 -1.40
N LEU A 135 -11.86 1.93 -1.91
CA LEU A 135 -10.65 2.07 -1.12
C LEU A 135 -10.05 3.46 -1.38
N VAL A 136 -9.83 4.21 -0.30
CA VAL A 136 -9.11 5.48 -0.33
C VAL A 136 -7.75 5.29 0.31
N THR A 137 -6.68 5.67 -0.38
CA THR A 137 -5.30 5.60 0.09
C THR A 137 -4.61 6.96 -0.06
N HIS A 138 -3.64 7.22 0.81
CA HIS A 138 -2.92 8.49 0.83
C HIS A 138 -1.44 8.25 0.55
N PHE A 139 -0.87 9.06 -0.34
CA PHE A 139 0.51 8.99 -0.81
C PHE A 139 1.19 10.35 -0.67
N GLY A 140 2.51 10.33 -0.58
CA GLY A 140 3.34 11.53 -0.44
C GLY A 140 3.99 11.62 0.94
N PRO A 141 4.70 12.72 1.23
CA PRO A 141 5.41 12.89 2.49
C PRO A 141 4.42 13.04 3.65
N ARG A 142 4.58 12.20 4.68
CA ARG A 142 3.74 12.25 5.88
C ARG A 142 4.14 13.38 6.83
N HIS A 143 5.42 13.75 6.83
CA HIS A 143 5.99 14.70 7.75
C HIS A 143 6.64 15.86 7.02
N ARG A 144 6.57 17.05 7.59
CA ARG A 144 7.28 18.23 7.12
C ARG A 144 8.38 18.57 8.13
N LEU A 145 9.61 18.74 7.65
CA LEU A 145 10.74 19.26 8.41
C LEU A 145 11.01 20.69 7.95
N ILE A 146 10.94 21.62 8.88
CA ILE A 146 11.36 23.01 8.66
C ILE A 146 12.74 23.17 9.31
N VAL A 147 13.73 23.51 8.50
CA VAL A 147 15.11 23.75 8.93
C VAL A 147 15.38 25.25 8.84
N ILE A 148 15.70 25.87 9.96
CA ILE A 148 16.07 27.28 10.02
C ILE A 148 17.59 27.38 10.00
N GLY A 149 18.15 27.99 8.92
CA GLY A 149 19.56 28.11 8.66
C GLY A 149 20.03 27.18 7.52
N ALA A 150 20.99 27.66 6.71
CA ALA A 150 21.42 27.02 5.48
C ALA A 150 22.92 26.61 5.51
N GLY A 151 23.39 26.12 6.64
CA GLY A 151 24.76 25.61 6.81
C GLY A 151 24.94 24.16 6.39
N ASP A 152 26.18 23.63 6.54
CA ASP A 152 26.48 22.24 6.18
C ASP A 152 25.63 21.22 6.95
N LEU A 153 25.40 21.47 8.25
CA LEU A 153 24.53 20.59 9.05
C LEU A 153 23.11 20.53 8.47
N SER A 154 22.55 21.68 8.08
CA SER A 154 21.20 21.76 7.47
C SER A 154 21.17 20.98 6.15
N ARG A 155 22.22 21.02 5.36
CA ARG A 155 22.33 20.27 4.13
C ARG A 155 22.28 18.75 4.36
N PHE A 156 23.10 18.24 5.30
CA PHE A 156 23.11 16.80 5.61
C PHE A 156 21.79 16.34 6.23
N LEU A 157 21.24 17.11 7.16
CA LEU A 157 19.96 16.81 7.78
C LEU A 157 18.83 16.75 6.72
N SER A 158 18.81 17.69 5.80
CA SER A 158 17.82 17.72 4.71
C SER A 158 17.93 16.47 3.82
N GLN A 159 19.14 16.06 3.45
CA GLN A 159 19.35 14.85 2.64
C GLN A 159 18.86 13.59 3.35
N MET A 160 19.16 13.43 4.64
CA MET A 160 18.66 12.31 5.44
C MET A 160 17.14 12.33 5.56
N ALA A 161 16.54 13.49 5.82
CA ALA A 161 15.10 13.64 5.94
C ALA A 161 14.36 13.34 4.64
N LEU A 162 14.90 13.76 3.48
CA LEU A 162 14.37 13.40 2.17
C LEU A 162 14.37 11.88 1.95
N GLY A 163 15.45 11.18 2.36
CA GLY A 163 15.55 9.73 2.33
C GLY A 163 14.52 9.02 3.22
N LEU A 164 14.06 9.67 4.28
CA LEU A 164 13.02 9.20 5.20
C LEU A 164 11.60 9.67 4.80
N ASN A 165 11.44 10.15 3.57
CA ASN A 165 10.18 10.62 3.00
C ASN A 165 9.56 11.84 3.72
N PHE A 166 10.39 12.74 4.28
CA PHE A 166 9.95 14.05 4.73
C PHE A 166 9.83 15.02 3.55
N GLU A 167 8.89 15.95 3.65
CA GLU A 167 8.95 17.22 2.93
C GLU A 167 9.87 18.15 3.70
N VAL A 168 10.91 18.68 3.06
CA VAL A 168 11.91 19.54 3.73
C VAL A 168 11.80 20.95 3.19
N ILE A 169 11.69 21.91 4.09
CA ILE A 169 11.72 23.36 3.82
C ILE A 169 12.93 23.92 4.57
N VAL A 170 13.83 24.57 3.85
CA VAL A 170 14.98 25.27 4.44
C VAL A 170 14.74 26.77 4.33
N CYS A 171 14.84 27.48 5.45
CA CYS A 171 14.64 28.93 5.56
C CYS A 171 15.94 29.65 6.02
#